data_a328a670081ca0ba53573ac3867afb67
#
_entry.id   a328a670081ca0ba53573ac3867afb67
#
_cell.length_a   1.000
_cell.length_b   1.000
_cell.length_c   1.000
_cell.angle_alpha   90.00
_cell.angle_beta   90.00
_cell.angle_gamma   90.00
#
_symmetry.space_group_name_H-M   'P 1'
#
loop_
_entity.id
_entity.type
_entity.pdbx_description
1 polymer ?
#
loop_
_entity_poly.entity_id
_entity_poly.type
_entity_poly.pdbx_seq_one_letter_code
_entity_poly.pdbx_strand_id
1 'polypeptide(L)'
;MFKKILIANRGEIALRIIRTCKEMGIKTVAVYSTADKESLHVRFADEAVCIGPAPSSQSYLNIPHIIAAAEITNADAIHPGYGFLSENAEFSRICAENNIKFIGASPEMINQMGDKASAKDTMKKAGVPTIPGSDGLLKNVEEGIKLAKKIKYPVIIKATAGGGGRGMRIIKEESEFEKMWNDARTEAAAAFGNDGIYLEKFIEEPRHIEIQLIGDQHGNVAHLSERDCSIQRRHQKLVEETPSPFITDKLREEMGQAAIAGAKAINYEGVGTIEFLVDKNRDFYFMEMNTRIQVEHPITEEVIDYDLIKEQIKVAAGEKITGKNYYPKMHAIECRINAEDPKNGFRPSPGRITNLHVPGGHGVRVDSHVYSGYSIPANYDSMIAKLIVSAQTREEALVKMKRALSEFVIEGIKTTVPFHLKLMDDEGFKAGNFTTAYLESFDFSKID
;
A
#
# COMPACT_ATOMS: atom_id res chain seq x y z
N MET A 1 -7.52 -4.39 -26.92
CA MET A 1 -7.51 -5.29 -25.74
C MET A 1 -6.42 -6.32 -25.91
N PHE A 2 -5.68 -6.69 -24.86
CA PHE A 2 -4.59 -7.69 -24.88
C PHE A 2 -5.15 -9.10 -25.11
N LYS A 3 -4.34 -9.97 -25.75
CA LYS A 3 -4.67 -11.39 -25.92
C LYS A 3 -4.04 -12.23 -24.81
N LYS A 4 -2.85 -11.84 -24.35
CA LYS A 4 -2.10 -12.58 -23.32
C LYS A 4 -1.33 -11.61 -22.40
N ILE A 5 -1.48 -11.81 -21.09
CA ILE A 5 -0.81 -11.01 -20.06
C ILE A 5 0.09 -11.92 -19.23
N LEU A 6 1.37 -11.53 -19.06
CA LEU A 6 2.27 -12.11 -18.09
C LEU A 6 2.08 -11.40 -16.75
N ILE A 7 1.95 -12.17 -15.67
CA ILE A 7 1.82 -11.66 -14.30
C ILE A 7 3.19 -11.73 -13.62
N ALA A 8 3.87 -10.56 -13.52
CA ALA A 8 5.20 -10.44 -12.92
C ALA A 8 5.12 -10.32 -11.39
N ASN A 9 4.41 -11.24 -10.76
CA ASN A 9 4.20 -11.27 -9.31
C ASN A 9 3.86 -12.69 -8.84
N ARG A 10 3.63 -12.84 -7.54
CA ARG A 10 3.29 -14.10 -6.87
C ARG A 10 2.15 -13.90 -5.85
N GLY A 11 1.77 -15.01 -5.22
CA GLY A 11 0.86 -14.95 -4.08
C GLY A 11 -0.58 -14.59 -4.47
N GLU A 12 -1.28 -13.93 -3.56
CA GLU A 12 -2.69 -13.61 -3.72
C GLU A 12 -2.94 -12.63 -4.87
N ILE A 13 -2.04 -11.64 -5.05
CA ILE A 13 -2.21 -10.63 -6.11
C ILE A 13 -2.05 -11.23 -7.50
N ALA A 14 -1.11 -12.17 -7.69
CA ALA A 14 -0.97 -12.86 -8.96
C ALA A 14 -2.25 -13.66 -9.28
N LEU A 15 -2.81 -14.34 -8.29
CA LEU A 15 -4.08 -15.08 -8.45
C LEU A 15 -5.26 -14.13 -8.71
N ARG A 16 -5.32 -12.97 -8.03
CA ARG A 16 -6.35 -11.93 -8.26
C ARG A 16 -6.33 -11.44 -9.71
N ILE A 17 -5.14 -11.16 -10.25
CA ILE A 17 -4.98 -10.71 -11.64
C ILE A 17 -5.38 -11.82 -12.61
N ILE A 18 -4.96 -13.07 -12.38
CA ILE A 18 -5.33 -14.23 -13.21
C ILE A 18 -6.85 -14.39 -13.30
N ARG A 19 -7.58 -14.24 -12.19
CA ARG A 19 -9.05 -14.31 -12.17
C ARG A 19 -9.66 -13.26 -13.08
N THR A 20 -9.27 -12.02 -12.94
CA THR A 20 -9.76 -10.93 -13.81
C THR A 20 -9.43 -11.17 -15.28
N CYS A 21 -8.19 -11.57 -15.61
CA CYS A 21 -7.82 -11.88 -16.99
C CYS A 21 -8.71 -12.97 -17.59
N LYS A 22 -8.97 -14.04 -16.84
CA LYS A 22 -9.87 -15.13 -17.30
C LYS A 22 -11.30 -14.66 -17.53
N GLU A 23 -11.85 -13.83 -16.65
CA GLU A 23 -13.18 -13.22 -16.80
C GLU A 23 -13.26 -12.28 -18.00
N MET A 24 -12.13 -11.66 -18.37
CA MET A 24 -12.00 -10.83 -19.58
C MET A 24 -11.68 -11.64 -20.86
N GLY A 25 -11.52 -12.97 -20.77
CA GLY A 25 -11.12 -13.81 -21.90
C GLY A 25 -9.66 -13.65 -22.34
N ILE A 26 -8.80 -13.14 -21.46
CA ILE A 26 -7.38 -12.89 -21.70
C ILE A 26 -6.56 -14.08 -21.19
N LYS A 27 -5.65 -14.61 -22.01
CA LYS A 27 -4.73 -15.66 -21.61
C LYS A 27 -3.71 -15.17 -20.60
N THR A 28 -3.26 -16.04 -19.72
CA THR A 28 -2.38 -15.70 -18.59
C THR A 28 -1.10 -16.51 -18.58
N VAL A 29 0.02 -15.83 -18.30
CA VAL A 29 1.30 -16.45 -18.03
C VAL A 29 1.70 -16.13 -16.58
N ALA A 30 1.82 -17.15 -15.73
CA ALA A 30 2.40 -16.98 -14.40
C ALA A 30 3.92 -17.14 -14.47
N VAL A 31 4.65 -16.23 -13.81
CA VAL A 31 6.05 -16.49 -13.50
C VAL A 31 6.18 -17.03 -12.09
N TYR A 32 7.17 -17.86 -11.82
CA TYR A 32 7.38 -18.41 -10.49
C TYR A 32 8.86 -18.73 -10.22
N SER A 33 9.26 -18.56 -8.96
CA SER A 33 10.53 -19.11 -8.47
C SER A 33 10.38 -20.60 -8.14
N THR A 34 11.49 -21.33 -7.99
CA THR A 34 11.44 -22.73 -7.58
C THR A 34 10.69 -22.97 -6.27
N ALA A 35 10.63 -21.96 -5.35
CA ALA A 35 9.90 -22.07 -4.09
C ALA A 35 8.36 -21.99 -4.28
N ASP A 36 7.89 -21.39 -5.37
CA ASP A 36 6.46 -21.19 -5.63
C ASP A 36 5.88 -22.21 -6.63
N LYS A 37 6.61 -23.24 -6.99
CA LYS A 37 6.19 -24.25 -8.00
C LYS A 37 4.78 -24.81 -7.74
N GLU A 38 4.42 -25.00 -6.46
CA GLU A 38 3.13 -25.55 -6.05
C GLU A 38 2.07 -24.47 -5.75
N SER A 39 2.36 -23.19 -5.97
CA SER A 39 1.44 -22.09 -5.68
C SER A 39 0.24 -22.07 -6.61
N LEU A 40 -0.91 -21.57 -6.11
CA LEU A 40 -2.17 -21.55 -6.88
C LEU A 40 -2.09 -20.69 -8.13
N HIS A 41 -1.32 -19.59 -8.14
CA HIS A 41 -1.17 -18.77 -9.33
C HIS A 41 -0.50 -19.52 -10.48
N VAL A 42 0.41 -20.45 -10.18
CA VAL A 42 1.05 -21.34 -11.16
C VAL A 42 0.04 -22.36 -11.72
N ARG A 43 -0.81 -22.91 -10.84
CA ARG A 43 -1.82 -23.92 -11.22
C ARG A 43 -2.97 -23.36 -12.03
N PHE A 44 -3.33 -22.11 -11.80
CA PHE A 44 -4.51 -21.49 -12.42
C PHE A 44 -4.19 -20.62 -13.64
N ALA A 45 -2.95 -20.29 -13.91
CA ALA A 45 -2.57 -19.66 -15.16
C ALA A 45 -2.71 -20.62 -16.36
N ASP A 46 -2.85 -20.08 -17.57
CA ASP A 46 -2.87 -20.88 -18.79
C ASP A 46 -1.47 -21.43 -19.11
N GLU A 47 -0.41 -20.65 -18.84
CA GLU A 47 0.99 -20.99 -19.00
C GLU A 47 1.77 -20.59 -17.74
N ALA A 48 2.89 -21.27 -17.47
CA ALA A 48 3.74 -20.92 -16.33
C ALA A 48 5.22 -21.10 -16.68
N VAL A 49 6.05 -20.13 -16.27
CA VAL A 49 7.49 -20.10 -16.55
C VAL A 49 8.27 -19.96 -15.24
N CYS A 50 9.20 -20.88 -14.98
CA CYS A 50 10.13 -20.76 -13.87
C CYS A 50 11.21 -19.72 -14.21
N ILE A 51 11.30 -18.66 -13.40
CA ILE A 51 12.21 -17.53 -13.62
C ILE A 51 13.45 -17.55 -12.71
N GLY A 52 13.67 -18.61 -11.93
CA GLY A 52 14.87 -18.76 -11.13
C GLY A 52 14.65 -19.38 -9.75
N PRO A 53 15.69 -19.38 -8.90
CA PRO A 53 15.63 -19.94 -7.56
C PRO A 53 14.83 -19.05 -6.59
N ALA A 54 14.65 -19.53 -5.35
CA ALA A 54 13.83 -18.88 -4.32
C ALA A 54 14.18 -17.41 -3.99
N PRO A 55 15.46 -16.96 -3.92
CA PRO A 55 15.76 -15.56 -3.64
C PRO A 55 15.15 -14.61 -4.68
N SER A 56 14.43 -13.56 -4.21
CA SER A 56 13.75 -12.59 -5.10
C SER A 56 14.70 -11.92 -6.08
N SER A 57 15.92 -11.60 -5.65
CA SER A 57 16.95 -10.98 -6.51
C SER A 57 17.36 -11.83 -7.70
N GLN A 58 17.13 -13.14 -7.63
CA GLN A 58 17.46 -14.10 -8.69
C GLN A 58 16.23 -14.57 -9.47
N SER A 59 15.04 -14.08 -9.11
CA SER A 59 13.76 -14.48 -9.71
C SER A 59 12.85 -13.26 -9.95
N TYR A 60 11.98 -12.89 -9.02
CA TYR A 60 10.97 -11.83 -9.19
C TYR A 60 11.53 -10.41 -9.37
N LEU A 61 12.79 -10.16 -9.01
CA LEU A 61 13.51 -8.92 -9.26
C LEU A 61 14.50 -9.01 -10.44
N ASN A 62 14.56 -10.17 -11.12
CA ASN A 62 15.42 -10.38 -12.28
C ASN A 62 14.70 -9.97 -13.56
N ILE A 63 14.89 -8.72 -13.97
CA ILE A 63 14.25 -8.15 -15.17
C ILE A 63 14.52 -9.00 -16.42
N PRO A 64 15.77 -9.38 -16.76
CA PRO A 64 16.04 -10.22 -17.93
C PRO A 64 15.24 -11.52 -17.97
N HIS A 65 15.08 -12.21 -16.83
CA HIS A 65 14.32 -13.47 -16.79
C HIS A 65 12.82 -13.25 -17.02
N ILE A 66 12.26 -12.14 -16.51
CA ILE A 66 10.85 -11.80 -16.69
C ILE A 66 10.58 -11.41 -18.15
N ILE A 67 11.45 -10.60 -18.75
CA ILE A 67 11.32 -10.21 -20.17
C ILE A 67 11.45 -11.44 -21.08
N ALA A 68 12.45 -12.31 -20.85
CA ALA A 68 12.59 -13.55 -21.60
C ALA A 68 11.34 -14.44 -21.49
N ALA A 69 10.73 -14.54 -20.28
CA ALA A 69 9.49 -15.26 -20.10
C ALA A 69 8.32 -14.66 -20.89
N ALA A 70 8.24 -13.32 -21.00
CA ALA A 70 7.22 -12.64 -21.80
C ALA A 70 7.44 -12.88 -23.30
N GLU A 71 8.67 -12.83 -23.77
CA GLU A 71 9.03 -13.05 -25.18
C GLU A 71 8.72 -14.49 -25.62
N ILE A 72 9.18 -15.50 -24.89
CA ILE A 72 8.98 -16.93 -25.27
C ILE A 72 7.50 -17.35 -25.22
N THR A 73 6.70 -16.66 -24.43
CA THR A 73 5.25 -16.92 -24.32
C THR A 73 4.42 -15.99 -25.21
N ASN A 74 5.03 -15.05 -25.90
CA ASN A 74 4.38 -14.04 -26.72
C ASN A 74 3.32 -13.27 -25.93
N ALA A 75 3.66 -12.77 -24.73
CA ALA A 75 2.78 -11.92 -23.94
C ALA A 75 2.71 -10.50 -24.51
N ASP A 76 1.51 -9.95 -24.66
CA ASP A 76 1.29 -8.58 -25.16
C ASP A 76 1.59 -7.52 -24.10
N ALA A 77 1.42 -7.90 -22.83
CA ALA A 77 1.56 -7.01 -21.69
C ALA A 77 2.07 -7.73 -20.46
N ILE A 78 2.62 -6.96 -19.52
CA ILE A 78 3.05 -7.42 -18.21
C ILE A 78 2.25 -6.68 -17.13
N HIS A 79 1.62 -7.42 -16.22
CA HIS A 79 0.99 -6.87 -15.02
C HIS A 79 1.91 -7.10 -13.81
N PRO A 80 2.47 -6.03 -13.21
CA PRO A 80 3.43 -6.18 -12.12
C PRO A 80 2.78 -6.40 -10.74
N GLY A 81 1.48 -6.21 -10.58
CA GLY A 81 0.79 -6.21 -9.29
C GLY A 81 1.28 -5.09 -8.38
N TYR A 82 1.63 -5.43 -7.15
CA TYR A 82 2.27 -4.53 -6.18
C TYR A 82 3.57 -5.15 -5.62
N GLY A 83 4.46 -4.33 -5.06
CA GLY A 83 5.80 -4.77 -4.62
C GLY A 83 6.70 -5.16 -5.79
N PHE A 84 7.81 -5.86 -5.53
CA PHE A 84 8.81 -6.26 -6.53
C PHE A 84 9.14 -5.14 -7.54
N LEU A 85 8.79 -5.32 -8.80
CA LEU A 85 9.09 -4.40 -9.90
C LEU A 85 7.95 -3.45 -10.26
N SER A 86 6.87 -3.41 -9.49
CA SER A 86 5.67 -2.60 -9.82
C SER A 86 5.92 -1.08 -9.84
N GLU A 87 6.93 -0.60 -9.12
CA GLU A 87 7.36 0.80 -9.10
C GLU A 87 8.83 0.94 -9.54
N ASN A 88 9.25 0.09 -10.48
CA ASN A 88 10.58 0.14 -11.06
C ASN A 88 10.53 0.80 -12.45
N ALA A 89 11.03 2.03 -12.55
CA ALA A 89 11.02 2.81 -13.78
C ALA A 89 11.82 2.15 -14.90
N GLU A 90 12.95 1.52 -14.57
CA GLU A 90 13.80 0.80 -15.54
C GLU A 90 13.05 -0.40 -16.13
N PHE A 91 12.31 -1.16 -15.31
CA PHE A 91 11.50 -2.27 -15.81
C PHE A 91 10.38 -1.81 -16.73
N SER A 92 9.67 -0.72 -16.37
CA SER A 92 8.65 -0.12 -17.22
C SER A 92 9.23 0.32 -18.57
N ARG A 93 10.44 0.94 -18.57
CA ARG A 93 11.16 1.35 -19.78
C ARG A 93 11.56 0.15 -20.65
N ILE A 94 12.14 -0.88 -20.04
CA ILE A 94 12.56 -2.11 -20.76
C ILE A 94 11.36 -2.82 -21.38
N CYS A 95 10.21 -2.88 -20.72
CA CYS A 95 8.98 -3.41 -21.30
C CYS A 95 8.62 -2.67 -22.59
N ALA A 96 8.60 -1.33 -22.56
CA ALA A 96 8.29 -0.51 -23.73
C ALA A 96 9.28 -0.73 -24.88
N GLU A 97 10.57 -0.82 -24.60
CA GLU A 97 11.63 -1.07 -25.60
C GLU A 97 11.49 -2.45 -26.28
N ASN A 98 10.88 -3.41 -25.60
CA ASN A 98 10.59 -4.76 -26.14
C ASN A 98 9.15 -4.87 -26.70
N ASN A 99 8.44 -3.76 -26.90
CA ASN A 99 7.06 -3.73 -27.39
C ASN A 99 6.07 -4.51 -26.48
N ILE A 100 6.34 -4.58 -25.20
CA ILE A 100 5.47 -5.19 -24.20
C ILE A 100 4.84 -4.05 -23.37
N LYS A 101 3.49 -3.98 -23.34
CA LYS A 101 2.84 -2.94 -22.51
C LYS A 101 3.02 -3.27 -21.02
N PHE A 102 3.62 -2.34 -20.27
CA PHE A 102 3.62 -2.36 -18.83
C PHE A 102 2.26 -1.87 -18.32
N ILE A 103 1.53 -2.69 -17.55
CA ILE A 103 0.22 -2.34 -16.98
C ILE A 103 0.46 -1.61 -15.66
N GLY A 104 0.68 -0.31 -15.75
CA GLY A 104 1.06 0.56 -14.65
C GLY A 104 1.50 1.93 -15.15
N ALA A 105 2.12 2.71 -14.27
CA ALA A 105 2.61 4.04 -14.59
C ALA A 105 3.83 4.02 -15.53
N SER A 106 4.02 5.10 -16.28
CA SER A 106 5.20 5.27 -17.13
C SER A 106 6.49 5.42 -16.30
N PRO A 107 7.67 5.22 -16.91
CA PRO A 107 8.94 5.44 -16.22
C PRO A 107 9.07 6.85 -15.64
N GLU A 108 8.55 7.86 -16.32
CA GLU A 108 8.59 9.26 -15.90
C GLU A 108 7.74 9.49 -14.65
N MET A 109 6.51 8.94 -14.62
CA MET A 109 5.59 9.03 -13.47
C MET A 109 6.20 8.33 -12.25
N ILE A 110 6.77 7.13 -12.44
CA ILE A 110 7.42 6.37 -11.37
C ILE A 110 8.61 7.15 -10.80
N ASN A 111 9.48 7.69 -11.65
CA ASN A 111 10.64 8.47 -11.20
C ASN A 111 10.22 9.75 -10.48
N GLN A 112 9.23 10.47 -11.01
CA GLN A 112 8.76 11.73 -10.44
C GLN A 112 8.13 11.55 -9.05
N MET A 113 7.41 10.45 -8.83
CA MET A 113 6.76 10.15 -7.56
C MET A 113 7.63 9.31 -6.62
N GLY A 114 8.61 8.60 -7.12
CA GLY A 114 9.54 7.79 -6.32
C GLY A 114 10.57 8.62 -5.56
N ASP A 115 10.93 9.81 -6.04
CA ASP A 115 11.77 10.74 -5.30
C ASP A 115 10.92 11.66 -4.41
N LYS A 116 11.09 11.55 -3.09
CA LYS A 116 10.25 12.25 -2.10
C LYS A 116 10.29 13.78 -2.24
N ALA A 117 11.44 14.35 -2.60
CA ALA A 117 11.57 15.80 -2.74
C ALA A 117 10.87 16.27 -4.01
N SER A 118 11.07 15.58 -5.12
CA SER A 118 10.40 15.83 -6.41
C SER A 118 8.88 15.67 -6.30
N ALA A 119 8.42 14.61 -5.65
CA ALA A 119 6.99 14.36 -5.42
C ALA A 119 6.35 15.49 -4.59
N LYS A 120 6.98 15.88 -3.46
CA LYS A 120 6.50 16.98 -2.60
C LYS A 120 6.44 18.30 -3.35
N ASP A 121 7.47 18.64 -4.15
CA ASP A 121 7.49 19.87 -4.94
C ASP A 121 6.42 19.88 -6.03
N THR A 122 6.26 18.77 -6.73
CA THR A 122 5.22 18.58 -7.75
C THR A 122 3.82 18.73 -7.14
N MET A 123 3.55 18.08 -6.02
CA MET A 123 2.26 18.17 -5.33
C MET A 123 2.00 19.58 -4.80
N LYS A 124 3.00 20.25 -4.23
CA LYS A 124 2.90 21.65 -3.79
C LYS A 124 2.55 22.59 -4.95
N LYS A 125 3.18 22.41 -6.12
CA LYS A 125 2.87 23.18 -7.34
C LYS A 125 1.46 22.90 -7.87
N ALA A 126 0.96 21.68 -7.69
CA ALA A 126 -0.41 21.31 -8.03
C ALA A 126 -1.46 21.81 -7.02
N GLY A 127 -1.06 22.49 -5.95
CA GLY A 127 -1.96 22.98 -4.91
C GLY A 127 -2.38 21.92 -3.89
N VAL A 128 -1.74 20.75 -3.89
CA VAL A 128 -1.99 19.71 -2.88
C VAL A 128 -1.32 20.13 -1.56
N PRO A 129 -2.04 20.12 -0.42
CA PRO A 129 -1.44 20.43 0.87
C PRO A 129 -0.26 19.50 1.18
N THR A 130 0.89 20.07 1.51
CA THR A 130 2.10 19.34 1.89
C THR A 130 2.48 19.68 3.32
N ILE A 131 3.15 18.77 4.03
CA ILE A 131 3.61 19.03 5.39
C ILE A 131 4.47 20.30 5.40
N PRO A 132 4.10 21.34 6.19
CA PRO A 132 4.87 22.56 6.27
C PRO A 132 6.30 22.29 6.74
N GLY A 133 7.28 22.91 6.12
CA GLY A 133 8.69 22.66 6.46
C GLY A 133 9.65 23.55 5.70
N SER A 134 10.94 23.23 5.75
CA SER A 134 11.98 23.93 5.02
C SER A 134 11.94 23.63 3.52
N ASP A 135 12.27 24.63 2.72
CA ASP A 135 12.52 24.47 1.29
C ASP A 135 13.96 23.98 1.08
N GLY A 136 14.21 22.69 1.33
CA GLY A 136 15.54 22.10 1.30
C GLY A 136 16.26 22.12 2.65
N LEU A 137 17.60 22.05 2.60
CA LEU A 137 18.46 22.00 3.78
C LEU A 137 18.48 23.33 4.53
N LEU A 138 18.39 23.26 5.84
CA LEU A 138 18.63 24.39 6.72
C LEU A 138 20.12 24.71 6.80
N LYS A 139 20.45 26.00 6.80
CA LYS A 139 21.84 26.49 6.84
C LYS A 139 22.43 26.48 8.25
N ASN A 140 21.60 26.81 9.23
CA ASN A 140 22.02 26.96 10.64
C ASN A 140 20.84 26.79 11.60
N VAL A 141 21.14 26.77 12.89
CA VAL A 141 20.17 26.62 13.99
C VAL A 141 19.16 27.77 14.01
N GLU A 142 19.60 29.00 13.78
CA GLU A 142 18.77 30.22 13.84
C GLU A 142 17.69 30.21 12.77
N GLU A 143 18.02 29.79 11.55
CA GLU A 143 17.05 29.59 10.45
C GLU A 143 16.02 28.54 10.85
N GLY A 144 16.45 27.43 11.44
CA GLY A 144 15.60 26.37 11.93
C GLY A 144 14.63 26.83 13.00
N ILE A 145 15.09 27.55 14.02
CA ILE A 145 14.26 28.11 15.09
C ILE A 145 13.22 29.09 14.51
N LYS A 146 13.64 29.99 13.62
CA LYS A 146 12.73 30.95 12.97
C LYS A 146 11.62 30.24 12.20
N LEU A 147 11.98 29.19 11.45
CA LEU A 147 11.00 28.41 10.71
C LEU A 147 10.08 27.63 11.65
N ALA A 148 10.62 26.98 12.69
CA ALA A 148 9.84 26.25 13.69
C ALA A 148 8.79 27.14 14.38
N LYS A 149 9.14 28.38 14.74
CA LYS A 149 8.19 29.38 15.25
C LYS A 149 7.06 29.66 14.25
N LYS A 150 7.39 29.80 12.97
CA LYS A 150 6.43 30.09 11.91
C LYS A 150 5.43 28.93 11.70
N ILE A 151 5.93 27.67 11.67
CA ILE A 151 5.08 26.48 11.44
C ILE A 151 4.49 25.90 12.73
N LYS A 152 4.86 26.45 13.87
CA LYS A 152 4.48 26.09 15.24
C LYS A 152 5.01 24.72 15.67
N TYR A 153 5.47 24.63 16.91
CA TYR A 153 5.86 23.38 17.56
C TYR A 153 4.64 22.45 17.77
N PRO A 154 4.83 21.12 17.87
CA PRO A 154 6.07 20.40 17.70
C PRO A 154 6.52 20.33 16.23
N VAL A 155 7.84 20.24 16.04
CA VAL A 155 8.47 20.06 14.73
C VAL A 155 9.38 18.85 14.75
N ILE A 156 9.73 18.34 13.61
CA ILE A 156 10.69 17.25 13.44
C ILE A 156 11.84 17.69 12.53
N ILE A 157 13.05 17.47 12.97
CA ILE A 157 14.24 17.57 12.11
C ILE A 157 14.60 16.20 11.58
N LYS A 158 15.03 16.16 10.32
CA LYS A 158 15.36 14.93 9.60
C LYS A 158 16.66 15.10 8.84
N ALA A 159 17.54 14.10 8.93
CA ALA A 159 18.74 14.04 8.10
C ALA A 159 18.38 13.63 6.67
N THR A 160 19.04 14.21 5.67
CA THR A 160 18.79 13.93 4.24
C THR A 160 19.09 12.49 3.84
N ALA A 161 20.07 11.88 4.45
CA ALA A 161 20.49 10.52 4.18
C ALA A 161 19.89 9.49 5.18
N GLY A 162 18.97 9.92 6.06
CA GLY A 162 18.38 9.09 7.10
C GLY A 162 17.29 8.15 6.60
N GLY A 163 17.22 6.95 7.19
CA GLY A 163 16.18 5.97 6.99
C GLY A 163 15.93 5.16 8.26
N GLY A 164 14.73 4.58 8.42
CA GLY A 164 14.40 3.73 9.57
C GLY A 164 14.42 4.45 10.93
N GLY A 165 14.16 5.76 10.97
CA GLY A 165 14.10 6.55 12.21
C GLY A 165 15.45 7.13 12.69
N ARG A 166 16.56 6.81 12.04
CA ARG A 166 17.87 7.39 12.36
C ARG A 166 18.02 8.79 11.78
N GLY A 167 18.63 9.70 12.56
CA GLY A 167 18.78 11.11 12.17
C GLY A 167 17.47 11.91 12.22
N MET A 168 16.46 11.45 12.94
CA MET A 168 15.21 12.17 13.19
C MET A 168 15.10 12.55 14.66
N ARG A 169 14.68 13.80 14.93
CA ARG A 169 14.43 14.30 16.30
C ARG A 169 13.17 15.15 16.31
N ILE A 170 12.25 14.79 17.19
CA ILE A 170 11.07 15.60 17.48
C ILE A 170 11.44 16.67 18.50
N ILE A 171 11.09 17.92 18.22
CA ILE A 171 11.34 19.08 19.05
C ILE A 171 10.00 19.65 19.45
N LYS A 172 9.73 19.61 20.77
CA LYS A 172 8.43 20.05 21.31
C LYS A 172 8.39 21.52 21.61
N GLU A 173 9.54 22.12 21.93
CA GLU A 173 9.66 23.54 22.27
C GLU A 173 11.01 24.11 21.86
N GLU A 174 11.14 25.44 21.82
CA GLU A 174 12.33 26.14 21.35
C GLU A 174 13.59 25.83 22.17
N SER A 175 13.42 25.67 23.47
CA SER A 175 14.53 25.39 24.41
C SER A 175 15.31 24.11 24.08
N GLU A 176 14.67 23.15 23.41
CA GLU A 176 15.28 21.87 23.01
C GLU A 176 15.97 21.96 21.63
N PHE A 177 15.71 23.01 20.83
CA PHE A 177 16.04 23.03 19.40
C PHE A 177 17.54 22.88 19.14
N GLU A 178 18.39 23.69 19.75
CA GLU A 178 19.82 23.70 19.51
C GLU A 178 20.46 22.34 19.87
N LYS A 179 20.08 21.77 21.01
CA LYS A 179 20.57 20.45 21.44
C LYS A 179 20.21 19.37 20.43
N MET A 180 18.89 19.27 20.08
CA MET A 180 18.40 18.26 19.15
C MET A 180 18.96 18.42 17.73
N TRP A 181 19.22 19.66 17.32
CA TRP A 181 19.92 19.98 16.07
C TRP A 181 21.33 19.39 16.04
N ASN A 182 22.13 19.66 17.09
CA ASN A 182 23.51 19.18 17.17
C ASN A 182 23.58 17.65 17.25
N ASP A 183 22.69 17.03 18.03
CA ASP A 183 22.57 15.58 18.16
C ASP A 183 22.23 14.93 16.80
N ALA A 184 21.26 15.47 16.06
CA ALA A 184 20.84 14.94 14.78
C ALA A 184 21.95 15.06 13.71
N ARG A 185 22.67 16.19 13.66
CA ARG A 185 23.79 16.39 12.73
C ARG A 185 24.95 15.44 13.02
N THR A 186 25.29 15.28 14.30
CA THR A 186 26.37 14.38 14.73
C THR A 186 26.06 12.93 14.33
N GLU A 187 24.83 12.48 14.59
CA GLU A 187 24.38 11.15 14.20
C GLU A 187 24.37 10.97 12.68
N ALA A 188 23.89 11.96 11.94
CA ALA A 188 23.83 11.92 10.48
C ALA A 188 25.23 11.88 9.85
N ALA A 189 26.13 12.72 10.32
CA ALA A 189 27.54 12.72 9.87
C ALA A 189 28.22 11.36 10.12
N ALA A 190 28.03 10.79 11.31
CA ALA A 190 28.62 9.51 11.70
C ALA A 190 28.04 8.32 10.93
N ALA A 191 26.73 8.31 10.71
CA ALA A 191 26.03 7.18 10.07
C ALA A 191 26.05 7.21 8.54
N PHE A 192 26.06 8.42 7.94
CA PHE A 192 25.82 8.60 6.52
C PHE A 192 26.88 9.47 5.79
N GLY A 193 27.83 10.04 6.53
CA GLY A 193 28.83 10.95 5.96
C GLY A 193 28.26 12.29 5.45
N ASN A 194 27.00 12.59 5.77
CA ASN A 194 26.29 13.80 5.38
C ASN A 194 25.48 14.32 6.56
N ASP A 195 25.72 15.56 6.97
CA ASP A 195 25.10 16.22 8.12
C ASP A 195 23.93 17.17 7.74
N GLY A 196 23.51 17.15 6.49
CA GLY A 196 22.41 17.95 5.98
C GLY A 196 21.08 17.63 6.66
N ILE A 197 20.40 18.66 7.17
CA ILE A 197 19.15 18.56 7.91
C ILE A 197 18.09 19.44 7.26
N TYR A 198 16.86 18.94 7.24
CA TYR A 198 15.66 19.71 6.96
C TYR A 198 14.64 19.62 8.11
N LEU A 199 13.71 20.55 8.15
CA LEU A 199 12.70 20.69 9.20
C LEU A 199 11.31 20.49 8.61
N GLU A 200 10.45 19.78 9.35
CA GLU A 200 9.03 19.67 9.02
C GLU A 200 8.17 19.84 10.28
N LYS A 201 6.90 20.22 10.08
CA LYS A 201 5.88 20.15 11.11
C LYS A 201 5.74 18.68 11.55
N PHE A 202 5.78 18.44 12.85
CA PHE A 202 5.44 17.13 13.39
C PHE A 202 3.92 17.02 13.53
N ILE A 203 3.33 16.05 12.83
CA ILE A 203 1.89 15.79 12.92
C ILE A 203 1.70 14.79 14.05
N GLU A 204 1.05 15.23 15.13
CA GLU A 204 0.80 14.41 16.31
C GLU A 204 -0.38 13.48 16.07
N GLU A 205 -0.19 12.19 16.38
CA GLU A 205 -1.24 11.16 16.33
C GLU A 205 -2.11 11.23 15.06
N PRO A 206 -1.47 11.27 13.86
CA PRO A 206 -2.24 11.42 12.64
C PRO A 206 -3.03 10.15 12.31
N ARG A 207 -4.07 10.32 11.49
CA ARG A 207 -4.61 9.23 10.70
C ARG A 207 -3.88 9.09 9.40
N HIS A 208 -3.72 7.86 8.95
CA HIS A 208 -3.23 7.54 7.62
C HIS A 208 -4.43 7.31 6.71
N ILE A 209 -4.76 8.31 5.93
CA ILE A 209 -5.87 8.27 4.99
C ILE A 209 -5.32 8.34 3.58
N GLU A 210 -5.86 7.54 2.69
CA GLU A 210 -5.41 7.51 1.31
C GLU A 210 -6.58 7.60 0.33
N ILE A 211 -6.34 8.23 -0.82
CA ILE A 211 -7.34 8.38 -1.89
C ILE A 211 -6.96 7.47 -3.05
N GLN A 212 -7.87 6.55 -3.37
CA GLN A 212 -7.74 5.71 -4.57
C GLN A 212 -8.00 6.53 -5.82
N LEU A 213 -7.12 6.41 -6.80
CA LEU A 213 -7.21 7.10 -8.09
C LEU A 213 -7.23 6.12 -9.26
N ILE A 214 -7.81 6.56 -10.35
CA ILE A 214 -7.64 5.98 -11.67
C ILE A 214 -7.49 7.10 -12.70
N GLY A 215 -6.53 6.97 -13.62
CA GLY A 215 -6.31 7.89 -14.71
C GLY A 215 -6.17 7.16 -16.03
N ASP A 216 -6.59 7.77 -17.15
CA ASP A 216 -6.46 7.21 -18.49
C ASP A 216 -5.48 8.02 -19.37
N GLN A 217 -5.14 7.45 -20.52
CA GLN A 217 -4.23 8.07 -21.52
C GLN A 217 -4.85 9.28 -22.21
N HIS A 218 -6.10 9.64 -21.91
CA HIS A 218 -6.84 10.73 -22.53
C HIS A 218 -6.99 11.95 -21.61
N GLY A 219 -6.32 11.91 -20.43
CA GLY A 219 -6.32 13.00 -19.45
C GLY A 219 -7.50 12.99 -18.49
N ASN A 220 -8.33 11.93 -18.51
CA ASN A 220 -9.37 11.77 -17.50
C ASN A 220 -8.75 11.18 -16.22
N VAL A 221 -9.09 11.77 -15.07
CA VAL A 221 -8.70 11.28 -13.75
C VAL A 221 -9.93 11.32 -12.85
N ALA A 222 -10.13 10.25 -12.09
CA ALA A 222 -11.20 10.15 -11.09
C ALA A 222 -10.65 9.66 -9.76
N HIS A 223 -11.24 10.11 -8.65
CA HIS A 223 -11.03 9.50 -7.34
C HIS A 223 -12.12 8.46 -7.05
N LEU A 224 -11.76 7.42 -6.32
CA LEU A 224 -12.61 6.30 -5.96
C LEU A 224 -12.77 6.22 -4.44
N SER A 225 -12.85 7.37 -3.78
CA SER A 225 -12.95 7.55 -2.34
C SER A 225 -11.68 7.22 -1.55
N GLU A 226 -11.80 7.31 -0.23
CA GLU A 226 -10.69 7.09 0.70
C GLU A 226 -10.70 5.68 1.28
N ARG A 227 -9.54 5.32 1.85
CA ARG A 227 -9.35 4.24 2.81
C ARG A 227 -8.66 4.79 4.06
N ASP A 228 -9.03 4.27 5.23
CA ASP A 228 -8.33 4.52 6.49
C ASP A 228 -7.39 3.35 6.78
N CYS A 229 -6.10 3.62 6.80
CA CYS A 229 -5.03 2.64 6.98
C CYS A 229 -4.24 2.90 8.27
N SER A 230 -4.88 3.51 9.28
CA SER A 230 -4.22 3.93 10.51
C SER A 230 -3.84 2.75 11.42
N ILE A 231 -4.53 1.61 11.34
CA ILE A 231 -4.18 0.42 12.13
C ILE A 231 -2.96 -0.26 11.52
N GLN A 232 -1.81 0.10 12.03
CA GLN A 232 -0.52 -0.35 11.53
C GLN A 232 0.48 -0.64 12.65
N ARG A 233 1.42 -1.52 12.40
CA ARG A 233 2.52 -1.84 13.30
C ARG A 233 3.85 -1.62 12.59
N ARG A 234 4.73 -0.77 13.14
CA ARG A 234 6.02 -0.42 12.53
C ARG A 234 5.88 -0.01 11.05
N HIS A 235 4.87 0.82 10.76
CA HIS A 235 4.50 1.29 9.41
C HIS A 235 4.00 0.20 8.44
N GLN A 236 3.66 -0.99 8.94
CA GLN A 236 2.99 -2.04 8.16
C GLN A 236 1.50 -2.03 8.49
N LYS A 237 0.66 -1.78 7.51
CA LYS A 237 -0.80 -1.81 7.62
C LYS A 237 -1.26 -3.22 7.99
N LEU A 238 -2.20 -3.35 8.92
CA LEU A 238 -2.75 -4.63 9.40
C LEU A 238 -4.27 -4.71 9.23
N VAL A 239 -4.95 -3.56 9.37
CA VAL A 239 -6.40 -3.44 9.14
C VAL A 239 -6.65 -2.15 8.39
N GLU A 240 -7.48 -2.22 7.36
CA GLU A 240 -7.92 -1.10 6.56
C GLU A 240 -9.45 -1.06 6.52
N GLU A 241 -10.03 0.13 6.48
CA GLU A 241 -11.48 0.28 6.34
C GLU A 241 -11.86 1.45 5.41
N THR A 242 -13.04 1.36 4.83
CA THR A 242 -13.64 2.41 4.01
C THR A 242 -15.18 2.38 4.15
N PRO A 243 -15.84 3.55 4.28
CA PRO A 243 -15.24 4.86 4.52
C PRO A 243 -14.56 4.97 5.89
N SER A 244 -13.65 5.93 6.04
CA SER A 244 -13.03 6.22 7.34
C SER A 244 -14.09 6.73 8.33
N PRO A 245 -14.10 6.23 9.59
CA PRO A 245 -15.00 6.75 10.62
C PRO A 245 -14.67 8.19 11.05
N PHE A 246 -13.54 8.72 10.63
CA PHE A 246 -13.07 10.06 10.97
C PHE A 246 -13.35 11.10 9.89
N ILE A 247 -13.39 10.70 8.62
CA ILE A 247 -13.51 11.58 7.47
C ILE A 247 -14.97 11.95 7.23
N THR A 248 -15.25 13.26 7.10
CA THR A 248 -16.57 13.77 6.69
C THR A 248 -16.71 13.77 5.16
N ASP A 249 -17.93 13.79 4.64
CA ASP A 249 -18.17 13.87 3.20
C ASP A 249 -17.49 15.08 2.55
N LYS A 250 -17.51 16.23 3.25
CA LYS A 250 -16.81 17.45 2.79
C LYS A 250 -15.30 17.22 2.68
N LEU A 251 -14.68 16.65 3.72
CA LEU A 251 -13.25 16.40 3.73
C LEU A 251 -12.86 15.34 2.68
N ARG A 252 -13.69 14.31 2.50
CA ARG A 252 -13.52 13.32 1.42
C ARG A 252 -13.45 13.96 0.06
N GLU A 253 -14.35 14.89 -0.22
CA GLU A 253 -14.38 15.63 -1.47
C GLU A 253 -13.13 16.52 -1.63
N GLU A 254 -12.75 17.27 -0.59
CA GLU A 254 -11.55 18.13 -0.60
C GLU A 254 -10.28 17.30 -0.86
N MET A 255 -10.11 16.18 -0.17
CA MET A 255 -8.99 15.26 -0.35
C MET A 255 -9.01 14.59 -1.74
N GLY A 256 -10.19 14.21 -2.22
CA GLY A 256 -10.39 13.64 -3.55
C GLY A 256 -9.98 14.61 -4.65
N GLN A 257 -10.40 15.88 -4.56
CA GLN A 257 -10.04 16.92 -5.53
C GLN A 257 -8.54 17.25 -5.47
N ALA A 258 -7.93 17.29 -4.29
CA ALA A 258 -6.49 17.46 -4.14
C ALA A 258 -5.73 16.29 -4.80
N ALA A 259 -6.20 15.05 -4.61
CA ALA A 259 -5.60 13.88 -5.23
C ALA A 259 -5.72 13.91 -6.76
N ILE A 260 -6.88 14.30 -7.31
CA ILE A 260 -7.07 14.51 -8.76
C ILE A 260 -6.11 15.58 -9.30
N ALA A 261 -5.96 16.70 -8.61
CA ALA A 261 -5.04 17.76 -9.01
C ALA A 261 -3.60 17.27 -9.08
N GLY A 262 -3.15 16.51 -8.06
CA GLY A 262 -1.83 15.88 -8.02
C GLY A 262 -1.61 14.90 -9.17
N ALA A 263 -2.56 14.01 -9.43
CA ALA A 263 -2.48 13.03 -10.50
C ALA A 263 -2.47 13.68 -11.90
N LYS A 264 -3.28 14.73 -12.11
CA LYS A 264 -3.28 15.51 -13.37
C LYS A 264 -1.96 16.23 -13.59
N ALA A 265 -1.30 16.72 -12.54
CA ALA A 265 -0.01 17.43 -12.66
C ALA A 265 1.11 16.55 -13.24
N ILE A 266 0.98 15.24 -13.15
CA ILE A 266 1.93 14.27 -13.68
C ILE A 266 1.37 13.47 -14.87
N ASN A 267 0.20 13.86 -15.41
CA ASN A 267 -0.51 13.14 -16.48
C ASN A 267 -0.70 11.64 -16.14
N TYR A 268 -1.12 11.33 -14.90
CA TYR A 268 -1.14 9.97 -14.36
C TYR A 268 -2.00 9.02 -15.19
N GLU A 269 -1.42 7.85 -15.52
CA GLU A 269 -2.08 6.72 -16.18
C GLU A 269 -2.06 5.49 -15.26
N GLY A 270 -3.17 4.78 -15.20
CA GLY A 270 -3.34 3.56 -14.42
C GLY A 270 -4.06 3.78 -13.11
N VAL A 271 -4.00 2.76 -12.26
CA VAL A 271 -4.54 2.78 -10.89
C VAL A 271 -3.43 3.20 -9.93
N GLY A 272 -3.68 4.19 -9.09
CA GLY A 272 -2.73 4.70 -8.12
C GLY A 272 -3.41 5.20 -6.86
N THR A 273 -2.61 5.58 -5.88
CA THR A 273 -3.11 6.04 -4.58
C THR A 273 -2.26 7.19 -4.08
N ILE A 274 -2.90 8.26 -3.62
CA ILE A 274 -2.23 9.32 -2.87
C ILE A 274 -2.51 9.14 -1.39
N GLU A 275 -1.46 9.02 -0.61
CA GLU A 275 -1.50 8.88 0.84
C GLU A 275 -1.34 10.22 1.54
N PHE A 276 -2.15 10.43 2.58
CA PHE A 276 -2.17 11.65 3.39
C PHE A 276 -2.07 11.32 4.88
N LEU A 277 -1.43 12.22 5.63
CA LEU A 277 -1.60 12.31 7.08
C LEU A 277 -2.70 13.31 7.37
N VAL A 278 -3.68 12.91 8.17
CA VAL A 278 -4.78 13.78 8.61
C VAL A 278 -4.67 13.97 10.11
N ASP A 279 -4.55 15.25 10.55
CA ASP A 279 -4.41 15.57 11.95
C ASP A 279 -5.76 15.60 12.70
N LYS A 280 -5.72 15.83 14.01
CA LYS A 280 -6.91 15.91 14.87
C LYS A 280 -7.88 17.07 14.51
N ASN A 281 -7.40 18.10 13.79
CA ASN A 281 -8.20 19.21 13.32
C ASN A 281 -8.82 18.94 11.95
N ARG A 282 -8.51 17.77 11.35
CA ARG A 282 -8.87 17.36 9.99
C ARG A 282 -8.14 18.16 8.90
N ASP A 283 -6.99 18.74 9.22
CA ASP A 283 -6.06 19.23 8.21
C ASP A 283 -5.31 18.03 7.63
N PHE A 284 -5.17 17.99 6.31
CA PHE A 284 -4.53 16.86 5.62
C PHE A 284 -3.29 17.29 4.85
N TYR A 285 -2.32 16.41 4.80
CA TYR A 285 -1.01 16.67 4.21
C TYR A 285 -0.53 15.49 3.39
N PHE A 286 -0.09 15.77 2.16
CA PHE A 286 0.51 14.78 1.27
C PHE A 286 1.68 14.07 1.94
N MET A 287 1.69 12.75 1.88
CA MET A 287 2.77 11.91 2.36
C MET A 287 3.55 11.30 1.20
N GLU A 288 2.87 10.54 0.35
CA GLU A 288 3.46 9.92 -0.85
C GLU A 288 2.37 9.53 -1.87
N MET A 289 2.81 9.17 -3.08
CA MET A 289 1.95 8.57 -4.09
C MET A 289 2.50 7.20 -4.46
N ASN A 290 1.63 6.19 -4.40
CA ASN A 290 1.91 4.86 -4.92
C ASN A 290 1.39 4.76 -6.35
N THR A 291 2.31 4.54 -7.30
CA THR A 291 2.02 4.49 -8.75
C THR A 291 1.62 3.10 -9.22
N ARG A 292 0.88 2.38 -8.40
CA ARG A 292 0.46 0.98 -8.59
C ARG A 292 -0.84 0.68 -7.86
N ILE A 293 -1.39 -0.51 -8.09
CA ILE A 293 -2.43 -1.08 -7.23
C ILE A 293 -1.87 -1.32 -5.81
N GLN A 294 -2.68 -1.15 -4.78
CA GLN A 294 -2.31 -1.44 -3.41
C GLN A 294 -2.90 -2.76 -2.89
N VAL A 295 -2.35 -3.29 -1.78
CA VAL A 295 -2.84 -4.52 -1.13
C VAL A 295 -4.33 -4.39 -0.80
N GLU A 296 -4.71 -3.26 -0.22
CA GLU A 296 -6.03 -2.92 0.32
C GLU A 296 -7.06 -2.44 -0.72
N HIS A 297 -6.76 -2.58 -2.02
CA HIS A 297 -7.72 -2.23 -3.07
C HIS A 297 -9.10 -2.94 -2.96
N PRO A 298 -9.19 -4.16 -2.40
CA PRO A 298 -10.48 -4.86 -2.33
C PRO A 298 -11.55 -4.12 -1.54
N ILE A 299 -11.22 -3.39 -0.47
CA ILE A 299 -12.25 -2.66 0.28
C ILE A 299 -12.88 -1.53 -0.56
N THR A 300 -12.09 -0.87 -1.40
CA THR A 300 -12.62 0.12 -2.36
C THR A 300 -13.56 -0.57 -3.36
N GLU A 301 -13.15 -1.70 -3.94
CA GLU A 301 -13.96 -2.47 -4.88
C GLU A 301 -15.34 -2.82 -4.29
N GLU A 302 -15.36 -3.31 -3.03
CA GLU A 302 -16.59 -3.72 -2.34
C GLU A 302 -17.55 -2.56 -2.09
N VAL A 303 -17.06 -1.36 -1.74
CA VAL A 303 -17.97 -0.25 -1.37
C VAL A 303 -18.51 0.55 -2.55
N ILE A 304 -17.84 0.49 -3.72
CA ILE A 304 -18.26 1.24 -4.90
C ILE A 304 -18.70 0.35 -6.07
N ASP A 305 -18.60 -0.98 -5.94
CA ASP A 305 -18.89 -1.95 -7.00
C ASP A 305 -18.07 -1.69 -8.27
N TYR A 306 -16.71 -1.78 -8.13
CA TYR A 306 -15.79 -1.40 -9.19
C TYR A 306 -14.54 -2.30 -9.19
N ASP A 307 -14.35 -3.12 -10.23
CA ASP A 307 -13.17 -3.99 -10.37
C ASP A 307 -11.95 -3.19 -10.83
N LEU A 308 -11.08 -2.82 -9.88
CA LEU A 308 -9.88 -2.01 -10.12
C LEU A 308 -8.86 -2.69 -11.02
N ILE A 309 -8.68 -4.00 -10.92
CA ILE A 309 -7.74 -4.75 -11.77
C ILE A 309 -8.24 -4.77 -13.23
N LYS A 310 -9.54 -4.98 -13.40
CA LYS A 310 -10.18 -4.95 -14.73
C LYS A 310 -10.02 -3.58 -15.40
N GLU A 311 -10.31 -2.53 -14.65
CA GLU A 311 -10.20 -1.17 -15.18
C GLU A 311 -8.74 -0.77 -15.43
N GLN A 312 -7.80 -1.22 -14.60
CA GLN A 312 -6.37 -1.02 -14.83
C GLN A 312 -5.91 -1.66 -16.15
N ILE A 313 -6.37 -2.88 -16.44
CA ILE A 313 -6.08 -3.57 -17.71
C ILE A 313 -6.71 -2.82 -18.90
N LYS A 314 -7.95 -2.35 -18.79
CA LYS A 314 -8.63 -1.58 -19.84
C LYS A 314 -7.92 -0.25 -20.14
N VAL A 315 -7.56 0.50 -19.10
CA VAL A 315 -6.80 1.75 -19.25
C VAL A 315 -5.48 1.49 -19.96
N ALA A 316 -4.73 0.48 -19.55
CA ALA A 316 -3.48 0.10 -20.20
C ALA A 316 -3.67 -0.31 -21.68
N ALA A 317 -4.84 -0.84 -22.03
CA ALA A 317 -5.23 -1.16 -23.41
C ALA A 317 -5.73 0.08 -24.21
N GLY A 318 -5.73 1.28 -23.61
CA GLY A 318 -6.12 2.54 -24.27
C GLY A 318 -7.60 2.91 -24.14
N GLU A 319 -8.37 2.20 -23.31
CA GLU A 319 -9.77 2.55 -23.07
C GLU A 319 -9.90 3.79 -22.16
N LYS A 320 -10.97 4.56 -22.39
CA LYS A 320 -11.30 5.73 -21.57
C LYS A 320 -12.06 5.32 -20.33
N ILE A 321 -11.74 5.95 -19.21
CA ILE A 321 -12.56 5.88 -18.01
C ILE A 321 -13.77 6.83 -18.11
N THR A 322 -14.77 6.64 -17.25
CA THR A 322 -15.95 7.51 -17.22
C THR A 322 -15.63 8.94 -16.75
N GLY A 323 -14.52 9.14 -16.06
CA GLY A 323 -14.11 10.40 -15.43
C GLY A 323 -15.00 10.84 -14.26
N LYS A 324 -15.95 10.00 -13.81
CA LYS A 324 -16.80 10.26 -12.65
C LYS A 324 -16.13 9.79 -11.38
N ASN A 325 -16.25 10.60 -10.33
CA ASN A 325 -15.85 10.19 -9.00
C ASN A 325 -16.83 9.18 -8.41
N TYR A 326 -16.33 8.32 -7.53
CA TYR A 326 -17.11 7.28 -6.87
C TYR A 326 -17.08 7.48 -5.36
N TYR A 327 -18.21 7.18 -4.73
CA TYR A 327 -18.40 7.36 -3.29
C TYR A 327 -18.89 6.05 -2.65
N PRO A 328 -18.53 5.75 -1.40
CA PRO A 328 -18.92 4.53 -0.74
C PRO A 328 -20.44 4.44 -0.59
N LYS A 329 -20.98 3.27 -0.91
CA LYS A 329 -22.40 2.93 -0.71
C LYS A 329 -22.60 2.00 0.49
N MET A 330 -21.51 1.45 0.99
CA MET A 330 -21.44 0.44 2.05
C MET A 330 -20.23 0.76 2.92
N HIS A 331 -20.03 -0.03 3.96
CA HIS A 331 -18.80 -0.03 4.74
C HIS A 331 -18.07 -1.36 4.53
N ALA A 332 -16.74 -1.31 4.31
CA ALA A 332 -15.91 -2.49 4.20
C ALA A 332 -14.69 -2.41 5.14
N ILE A 333 -14.30 -3.57 5.66
CA ILE A 333 -13.10 -3.74 6.49
C ILE A 333 -12.27 -4.87 5.90
N GLU A 334 -10.96 -4.68 5.81
CA GLU A 334 -9.99 -5.71 5.44
C GLU A 334 -9.08 -6.00 6.64
N CYS A 335 -8.83 -7.28 6.91
CA CYS A 335 -7.81 -7.75 7.83
C CYS A 335 -6.74 -8.51 7.05
N ARG A 336 -5.47 -8.10 7.18
CA ARG A 336 -4.35 -8.85 6.60
C ARG A 336 -4.02 -10.06 7.44
N ILE A 337 -4.19 -11.23 6.88
CA ILE A 337 -3.88 -12.50 7.55
C ILE A 337 -2.45 -12.88 7.20
N ASN A 338 -1.56 -12.69 8.17
CA ASN A 338 -0.14 -12.98 8.03
C ASN A 338 0.22 -14.28 8.76
N ALA A 339 1.15 -15.04 8.21
CA ALA A 339 1.79 -16.17 8.88
C ALA A 339 2.82 -15.66 9.91
N GLU A 340 2.32 -15.11 11.01
CA GLU A 340 3.09 -14.46 12.08
C GLU A 340 2.50 -14.80 13.44
N ASP A 341 3.34 -14.78 14.49
CA ASP A 341 2.94 -14.99 15.88
C ASP A 341 2.81 -13.65 16.62
N PRO A 342 1.60 -13.10 16.79
CA PRO A 342 1.39 -11.82 17.46
C PRO A 342 1.76 -11.85 18.96
N LYS A 343 1.71 -13.01 19.64
CA LYS A 343 2.15 -13.17 21.02
C LYS A 343 3.66 -13.03 21.19
N ASN A 344 4.42 -13.40 20.15
CA ASN A 344 5.88 -13.34 20.12
C ASN A 344 6.40 -12.23 19.22
N GLY A 345 5.80 -11.04 19.29
CA GLY A 345 6.24 -9.84 18.59
C GLY A 345 6.10 -9.92 17.07
N PHE A 346 5.10 -10.65 16.56
CA PHE A 346 4.84 -10.87 15.13
C PHE A 346 6.02 -11.55 14.42
N ARG A 347 6.67 -12.51 15.10
CA ARG A 347 7.71 -13.32 14.46
C ARG A 347 7.10 -14.12 13.31
N PRO A 348 7.71 -14.13 12.12
CA PRO A 348 7.27 -14.96 11.00
C PRO A 348 7.12 -16.45 11.41
N SER A 349 6.06 -17.06 10.94
CA SER A 349 5.74 -18.47 11.18
C SER A 349 5.58 -19.23 9.85
N PRO A 350 6.66 -19.36 9.05
CA PRO A 350 6.61 -20.19 7.86
C PRO A 350 6.38 -21.65 8.24
N GLY A 351 5.78 -22.41 7.34
CA GLY A 351 5.51 -23.84 7.61
C GLY A 351 4.41 -24.39 6.72
N ARG A 352 4.03 -25.63 6.99
CA ARG A 352 2.98 -26.31 6.25
C ARG A 352 1.62 -26.10 6.90
N ILE A 353 0.66 -25.62 6.12
CA ILE A 353 -0.75 -25.55 6.50
C ILE A 353 -1.31 -26.98 6.48
N THR A 354 -1.70 -27.50 7.63
CA THR A 354 -2.23 -28.86 7.76
C THR A 354 -3.74 -28.91 7.49
N ASN A 355 -4.44 -27.87 7.92
CA ASN A 355 -5.88 -27.70 7.67
C ASN A 355 -6.21 -26.24 7.38
N LEU A 356 -7.14 -26.01 6.46
CA LEU A 356 -7.62 -24.69 6.08
C LEU A 356 -9.13 -24.73 5.90
N HIS A 357 -9.85 -23.90 6.65
CA HIS A 357 -11.22 -23.56 6.39
C HIS A 357 -11.35 -22.05 6.16
N VAL A 358 -11.90 -21.66 5.01
CA VAL A 358 -12.06 -20.27 4.62
C VAL A 358 -13.47 -19.81 4.95
N PRO A 359 -13.66 -18.70 5.67
CA PRO A 359 -14.99 -18.18 6.00
C PRO A 359 -15.76 -17.77 4.77
N GLY A 360 -17.09 -17.79 4.87
CA GLY A 360 -17.99 -17.46 3.78
C GLY A 360 -19.23 -16.68 4.25
N GLY A 361 -20.24 -16.65 3.38
CA GLY A 361 -21.51 -15.95 3.61
C GLY A 361 -21.58 -14.60 2.91
N HIS A 362 -22.75 -13.97 2.96
CA HIS A 362 -23.02 -12.71 2.26
C HIS A 362 -22.11 -11.58 2.73
N GLY A 363 -21.43 -10.92 1.79
CA GLY A 363 -20.48 -9.81 2.07
C GLY A 363 -19.21 -10.27 2.78
N VAL A 364 -18.74 -11.50 2.52
CA VAL A 364 -17.44 -12.02 2.95
C VAL A 364 -16.65 -12.42 1.72
N ARG A 365 -15.46 -11.83 1.57
CA ARG A 365 -14.51 -12.11 0.49
C ARG A 365 -13.15 -12.50 1.10
N VAL A 366 -12.51 -13.49 0.50
CA VAL A 366 -11.14 -13.88 0.88
C VAL A 366 -10.28 -13.90 -0.37
N ASP A 367 -9.28 -13.02 -0.41
CA ASP A 367 -8.24 -13.04 -1.42
C ASP A 367 -7.02 -13.77 -0.84
N SER A 368 -6.74 -14.98 -1.36
CA SER A 368 -5.70 -15.85 -0.82
C SER A 368 -5.12 -16.75 -1.91
N HIS A 369 -3.89 -17.21 -1.69
CA HIS A 369 -3.19 -18.15 -2.56
C HIS A 369 -2.84 -19.47 -1.87
N VAL A 370 -3.22 -19.63 -0.60
CA VAL A 370 -2.89 -20.84 0.19
C VAL A 370 -4.02 -21.85 0.18
N TYR A 371 -3.69 -23.10 0.47
CA TYR A 371 -4.61 -24.23 0.55
C TYR A 371 -4.11 -25.27 1.56
N SER A 372 -4.95 -26.22 1.96
CA SER A 372 -4.52 -27.32 2.86
C SER A 372 -3.39 -28.10 2.23
N GLY A 373 -2.29 -28.25 2.94
CA GLY A 373 -1.06 -28.90 2.46
C GLY A 373 -0.03 -27.96 1.85
N TYR A 374 -0.37 -26.67 1.63
CA TYR A 374 0.58 -25.68 1.11
C TYR A 374 1.68 -25.37 2.14
N SER A 375 2.91 -25.28 1.68
CA SER A 375 4.05 -24.86 2.50
C SER A 375 4.39 -23.41 2.20
N ILE A 376 4.30 -22.55 3.22
CA ILE A 376 4.64 -21.12 3.11
C ILE A 376 6.15 -20.98 3.05
N PRO A 377 6.71 -20.44 1.95
CA PRO A 377 8.15 -20.24 1.83
C PRO A 377 8.62 -19.10 2.75
N ALA A 378 9.76 -19.29 3.43
CA ALA A 378 10.36 -18.28 4.29
C ALA A 378 11.04 -17.12 3.53
N ASN A 379 11.05 -17.18 2.20
CA ASN A 379 11.79 -16.23 1.35
C ASN A 379 11.00 -14.95 1.01
N TYR A 380 9.69 -14.92 1.29
CA TYR A 380 8.78 -13.87 0.87
C TYR A 380 8.00 -13.30 2.04
N ASP A 381 7.16 -12.30 1.76
CA ASP A 381 6.26 -11.68 2.73
C ASP A 381 5.37 -12.74 3.41
N SER A 382 5.04 -12.49 4.68
CA SER A 382 4.26 -13.39 5.52
C SER A 382 2.75 -13.36 5.23
N MET A 383 2.25 -12.42 4.42
CA MET A 383 0.81 -12.31 4.13
C MET A 383 0.32 -13.48 3.27
N ILE A 384 -0.64 -14.23 3.80
CA ILE A 384 -1.21 -15.43 3.19
C ILE A 384 -2.63 -15.26 2.70
N ALA A 385 -3.33 -14.28 3.26
CA ALA A 385 -4.70 -13.95 2.86
C ALA A 385 -5.05 -12.51 3.25
N LYS A 386 -6.07 -11.97 2.58
CA LYS A 386 -6.84 -10.80 3.00
C LYS A 386 -8.24 -11.28 3.26
N LEU A 387 -8.77 -11.02 4.45
CA LEU A 387 -10.17 -11.23 4.78
C LEU A 387 -10.89 -9.90 4.69
N ILE A 388 -11.84 -9.79 3.79
CA ILE A 388 -12.62 -8.59 3.53
C ILE A 388 -14.08 -8.86 3.87
N VAL A 389 -14.71 -7.92 4.55
CA VAL A 389 -16.14 -7.94 4.77
C VAL A 389 -16.78 -6.64 4.32
N SER A 390 -18.01 -6.70 3.84
CA SER A 390 -18.81 -5.53 3.49
C SER A 390 -20.21 -5.62 4.10
N ALA A 391 -20.75 -4.48 4.56
CA ALA A 391 -22.06 -4.35 5.18
C ALA A 391 -22.63 -2.94 4.97
N GLN A 392 -23.89 -2.71 5.34
CA GLN A 392 -24.52 -1.40 5.17
C GLN A 392 -23.93 -0.35 6.13
N THR A 393 -23.56 -0.77 7.34
CA THR A 393 -22.97 0.10 8.35
C THR A 393 -21.65 -0.46 8.87
N ARG A 394 -20.87 0.39 9.55
CA ARG A 394 -19.62 0.00 10.19
C ARG A 394 -19.84 -1.03 11.29
N GLU A 395 -20.88 -0.84 12.10
CA GLU A 395 -21.24 -1.76 13.19
C GLU A 395 -21.53 -3.17 12.67
N GLU A 396 -22.31 -3.27 11.59
CA GLU A 396 -22.59 -4.55 10.92
C GLU A 396 -21.31 -5.17 10.36
N ALA A 397 -20.41 -4.35 9.76
CA ALA A 397 -19.14 -4.83 9.23
C ALA A 397 -18.23 -5.37 10.34
N LEU A 398 -18.16 -4.71 11.50
CA LEU A 398 -17.40 -5.19 12.66
C LEU A 398 -17.92 -6.54 13.19
N VAL A 399 -19.23 -6.68 13.35
CA VAL A 399 -19.86 -7.95 13.77
C VAL A 399 -19.57 -9.06 12.74
N LYS A 400 -19.70 -8.75 11.46
CA LYS A 400 -19.42 -9.68 10.37
C LYS A 400 -17.94 -10.08 10.32
N MET A 401 -17.02 -9.13 10.49
CA MET A 401 -15.58 -9.41 10.54
C MET A 401 -15.23 -10.33 11.71
N LYS A 402 -15.74 -10.05 12.89
CA LYS A 402 -15.53 -10.92 14.06
C LYS A 402 -16.01 -12.35 13.82
N ARG A 403 -17.22 -12.51 13.26
CA ARG A 403 -17.78 -13.82 12.89
C ARG A 403 -16.90 -14.52 11.86
N ALA A 404 -16.51 -13.82 10.79
CA ALA A 404 -15.70 -14.40 9.73
C ALA A 404 -14.29 -14.80 10.22
N LEU A 405 -13.66 -13.98 11.08
CA LEU A 405 -12.38 -14.34 11.73
C LEU A 405 -12.50 -15.59 12.61
N SER A 406 -13.62 -15.77 13.35
CA SER A 406 -13.85 -16.95 14.18
C SER A 406 -14.04 -18.25 13.40
N GLU A 407 -14.47 -18.15 12.15
CA GLU A 407 -14.59 -19.26 11.21
C GLU A 407 -13.32 -19.53 10.42
N PHE A 408 -12.34 -18.61 10.43
CA PHE A 408 -11.13 -18.76 9.62
C PHE A 408 -10.13 -19.69 10.34
N VAL A 409 -10.22 -21.00 10.05
CA VAL A 409 -9.35 -22.01 10.63
C VAL A 409 -8.10 -22.18 9.77
N ILE A 410 -6.93 -21.96 10.37
CA ILE A 410 -5.61 -22.16 9.74
C ILE A 410 -4.73 -22.90 10.74
N GLU A 411 -4.46 -24.18 10.48
CA GLU A 411 -3.66 -25.03 11.36
C GLU A 411 -2.29 -25.34 10.77
N GLY A 412 -1.33 -25.66 11.64
CA GLY A 412 0.05 -25.97 11.28
C GLY A 412 1.03 -24.79 11.34
N ILE A 413 0.49 -23.58 11.42
CA ILE A 413 1.27 -22.31 11.53
C ILE A 413 0.60 -21.37 12.52
N LYS A 414 1.31 -20.32 12.95
CA LYS A 414 0.72 -19.18 13.66
C LYS A 414 0.30 -18.11 12.67
N THR A 415 -0.80 -17.41 13.00
CA THR A 415 -1.33 -16.32 12.15
C THR A 415 -1.77 -15.13 12.98
N THR A 416 -2.03 -14.00 12.29
CA THR A 416 -2.55 -12.77 12.91
C THR A 416 -4.05 -12.85 13.25
N VAL A 417 -4.76 -13.93 12.93
CA VAL A 417 -6.21 -14.09 13.22
C VAL A 417 -6.56 -13.80 14.69
N PRO A 418 -5.84 -14.34 15.71
CA PRO A 418 -6.13 -14.05 17.11
C PRO A 418 -6.00 -12.56 17.47
N PHE A 419 -5.01 -11.87 16.89
CA PHE A 419 -4.86 -10.42 17.06
C PHE A 419 -6.07 -9.66 16.50
N HIS A 420 -6.51 -10.01 15.28
CA HIS A 420 -7.67 -9.37 14.66
C HIS A 420 -8.96 -9.62 15.46
N LEU A 421 -9.18 -10.83 15.98
CA LEU A 421 -10.32 -11.11 16.87
C LEU A 421 -10.31 -10.21 18.10
N LYS A 422 -9.15 -10.05 18.73
CA LYS A 422 -8.99 -9.17 19.89
C LYS A 422 -9.25 -7.70 19.54
N LEU A 423 -8.77 -7.25 18.39
CA LEU A 423 -9.00 -5.89 17.92
C LEU A 423 -10.48 -5.60 17.64
N MET A 424 -11.23 -6.58 17.08
CA MET A 424 -12.68 -6.42 16.85
C MET A 424 -13.48 -6.26 18.17
N ASP A 425 -12.93 -6.69 19.29
CA ASP A 425 -13.54 -6.50 20.63
C ASP A 425 -13.08 -5.23 21.34
N ASP A 426 -12.07 -4.56 20.81
CA ASP A 426 -11.50 -3.37 21.43
C ASP A 426 -12.43 -2.16 21.32
N GLU A 427 -12.72 -1.52 22.47
CA GLU A 427 -13.69 -0.42 22.55
C GLU A 427 -13.22 0.83 21.79
N GLY A 428 -11.90 1.12 21.79
CA GLY A 428 -11.34 2.25 21.06
C GLY A 428 -11.48 2.05 19.54
N PHE A 429 -11.18 0.83 19.07
CA PHE A 429 -11.36 0.48 17.66
C PHE A 429 -12.83 0.52 17.24
N LYS A 430 -13.74 -0.06 18.04
CA LYS A 430 -15.19 -0.01 17.78
C LYS A 430 -15.71 1.42 17.70
N ALA A 431 -15.25 2.30 18.61
CA ALA A 431 -15.63 3.71 18.61
C ALA A 431 -15.02 4.52 17.47
N GLY A 432 -14.13 3.93 16.66
CA GLY A 432 -13.41 4.67 15.62
C GLY A 432 -12.33 5.62 16.16
N ASN A 433 -11.91 5.47 17.41
CA ASN A 433 -10.93 6.32 18.08
C ASN A 433 -9.54 5.69 18.02
N PHE A 434 -8.89 5.79 16.87
CA PHE A 434 -7.55 5.26 16.65
C PHE A 434 -6.73 6.19 15.75
N THR A 435 -5.43 6.09 15.85
CA THR A 435 -4.43 6.84 15.07
C THR A 435 -3.33 5.88 14.62
N THR A 436 -2.34 6.36 13.89
CA THR A 436 -1.19 5.53 13.46
C THR A 436 -0.39 4.95 14.63
N ALA A 437 -0.47 5.56 15.83
CA ALA A 437 0.18 5.09 17.05
C ALA A 437 -0.69 4.13 17.89
N TYR A 438 -1.90 3.80 17.43
CA TYR A 438 -2.87 3.04 18.22
C TYR A 438 -2.32 1.74 18.80
N LEU A 439 -1.61 0.97 18.00
CA LEU A 439 -1.07 -0.33 18.42
C LEU A 439 0.16 -0.23 19.34
N GLU A 440 0.74 0.96 19.56
CA GLU A 440 1.84 1.15 20.52
C GLU A 440 1.38 0.92 21.96
N SER A 441 0.11 1.23 22.27
CA SER A 441 -0.53 1.01 23.57
C SER A 441 -1.39 -0.25 23.65
N PHE A 442 -1.51 -1.01 22.56
CA PHE A 442 -2.35 -2.21 22.50
C PHE A 442 -1.77 -3.35 23.34
N ASP A 443 -2.60 -3.98 24.16
CA ASP A 443 -2.18 -5.08 25.04
C ASP A 443 -2.18 -6.43 24.30
N PHE A 444 -1.05 -6.77 23.69
CA PHE A 444 -0.86 -8.04 22.98
C PHE A 444 -0.80 -9.26 23.92
N SER A 445 -0.66 -9.09 25.26
CA SER A 445 -0.61 -10.21 26.19
C SER A 445 -1.97 -10.91 26.35
N LYS A 446 -3.04 -10.23 26.00
CA LYS A 446 -4.43 -10.74 26.10
C LYS A 446 -4.95 -11.36 24.79
N ILE A 447 -4.07 -11.68 23.88
CA ILE A 447 -4.42 -12.45 22.68
C ILE A 447 -4.46 -13.91 23.07
N ASP A 448 -5.54 -14.64 22.78
CA ASP A 448 -5.70 -16.08 23.12
C ASP A 448 -5.01 -17.03 22.12
#